data_2d2e04cddadb584b49d80a41b397a159
#
_entry.id   2d2e04cddadb584b49d80a41b397a159
#
_cell.length_a   1.000
_cell.length_b   1.000
_cell.length_c   1.000
_cell.angle_alpha   90.00
_cell.angle_beta   90.00
_cell.angle_gamma   90.00
#
_symmetry.space_group_name_H-M   'P 1'
#
loop_
_entity.id
_entity.type
_entity.pdbx_description
1 polymer ?
#
loop_
_entity_poly.entity_id
_entity_poly.type
_entity_poly.pdbx_seq_one_letter_code
_entity_poly.pdbx_strand_id
1 'polypeptide(L)'
;MELFTEIYSCVMSDRGARVALSLVFAFCGGCATHIARSAILRRFCSIDAVTTFNTLALPSICKGSLREQASYTLLFLSISIWPHISLTILPIIWLISWFLITLSLLDIQHYLLPDVLTFPLLWLGLCFNAYTNAIPIEHAVVGAITGYIFIWFLGWATRHLAGKMGIGLGDAKLLAALGAWAGYENLALISAIASFVGIIWWGIRQLHSVTKNHPLPFGPCLAIAGWVVIFDILHSWKLSFFFHLS
;
A
#
# COMPACT_ATOMS: atom_id res chain seq x y z
N MET A 1 -7.70 -7.79 33.89
CA MET A 1 -7.59 -7.00 32.65
C MET A 1 -6.74 -5.78 32.85
N GLU A 2 -6.84 -5.08 34.00
CA GLU A 2 -6.01 -3.92 34.35
C GLU A 2 -4.50 -4.20 34.44
N LEU A 3 -4.11 -5.34 35.00
CA LEU A 3 -2.70 -5.74 35.11
C LEU A 3 -2.01 -5.94 33.74
N PHE A 4 -2.79 -6.43 32.76
CA PHE A 4 -2.32 -6.59 31.38
C PHE A 4 -2.13 -5.23 30.68
N THR A 5 -2.99 -4.26 30.96
CA THR A 5 -2.88 -2.90 30.43
C THR A 5 -1.73 -2.13 31.10
N GLU A 6 -1.49 -2.32 32.40
CA GLU A 6 -0.34 -1.69 33.09
C GLU A 6 1.00 -2.29 32.65
N ILE A 7 1.12 -3.62 32.54
CA ILE A 7 2.35 -4.26 32.02
C ILE A 7 2.56 -3.84 30.56
N TYR A 8 1.49 -3.79 29.76
CA TYR A 8 1.55 -3.34 28.37
C TYR A 8 1.98 -1.87 28.28
N SER A 9 1.47 -0.98 29.14
CA SER A 9 1.85 0.43 29.16
C SER A 9 3.29 0.63 29.65
N CYS A 10 3.74 -0.14 30.64
CA CYS A 10 5.09 -0.06 31.20
C CYS A 10 6.15 -0.59 30.21
N VAL A 11 5.92 -1.75 29.57
CA VAL A 11 6.83 -2.30 28.56
C VAL A 11 6.88 -1.41 27.33
N MET A 12 5.84 -0.64 27.09
CA MET A 12 5.66 0.15 25.87
C MET A 12 6.03 1.63 26.00
N SER A 13 6.30 2.13 27.21
CA SER A 13 6.91 3.46 27.41
C SER A 13 8.39 3.47 27.06
N ASP A 14 9.02 2.29 26.96
CA ASP A 14 10.44 2.18 26.67
C ASP A 14 10.70 2.29 25.15
N ARG A 15 11.44 3.31 24.75
CA ARG A 15 11.86 3.53 23.35
C ARG A 15 12.57 2.30 22.80
N GLY A 16 13.29 1.55 23.64
CA GLY A 16 13.98 0.32 23.29
C GLY A 16 13.03 -0.80 22.85
N ALA A 17 11.92 -0.99 23.57
CA ALA A 17 10.92 -2.00 23.25
C ALA A 17 10.21 -1.69 21.92
N ARG A 18 9.92 -0.42 21.64
CA ARG A 18 9.36 0.01 20.34
C ARG A 18 10.30 -0.30 19.18
N VAL A 19 11.58 0.02 19.34
CA VAL A 19 12.61 -0.25 18.32
C VAL A 19 12.78 -1.76 18.12
N ALA A 20 12.83 -2.55 19.19
CA ALA A 20 12.95 -4.00 19.10
C ALA A 20 11.73 -4.62 18.38
N LEU A 21 10.51 -4.19 18.73
CA LEU A 21 9.28 -4.67 18.10
C LEU A 21 9.24 -4.30 16.61
N SER A 22 9.67 -3.07 16.28
CA SER A 22 9.72 -2.62 14.89
C SER A 22 10.75 -3.37 14.06
N LEU A 23 11.89 -3.74 14.64
CA LEU A 23 12.89 -4.58 13.97
C LEU A 23 12.34 -5.98 13.68
N VAL A 24 11.64 -6.59 14.63
CA VAL A 24 11.00 -7.90 14.43
C VAL A 24 9.96 -7.84 13.32
N PHE A 25 9.07 -6.85 13.35
CA PHE A 25 8.05 -6.69 12.31
C PHE A 25 8.65 -6.33 10.95
N ALA A 26 9.69 -5.50 10.92
CA ALA A 26 10.41 -5.18 9.70
C ALA A 26 11.06 -6.42 9.07
N PHE A 27 11.69 -7.25 9.88
CA PHE A 27 12.29 -8.51 9.42
C PHE A 27 11.22 -9.50 8.95
N CYS A 28 10.16 -9.71 9.73
CA CYS A 28 9.03 -10.56 9.34
C CYS A 28 8.32 -10.02 8.10
N GLY A 29 8.10 -8.71 8.01
CA GLY A 29 7.53 -8.06 6.84
C GLY A 29 8.39 -8.23 5.59
N GLY A 30 9.72 -8.08 5.71
CA GLY A 30 10.65 -8.32 4.62
C GLY A 30 10.65 -9.78 4.14
N CYS A 31 10.62 -10.75 5.06
CA CYS A 31 10.48 -12.16 4.70
C CYS A 31 9.12 -12.45 4.05
N ALA A 32 8.03 -11.91 4.58
CA ALA A 32 6.70 -12.10 4.05
C ALA A 32 6.54 -11.51 2.64
N THR A 33 7.13 -10.33 2.35
CA THR A 33 7.14 -9.76 1.00
C THR A 33 7.90 -10.62 0.02
N HIS A 34 9.04 -11.15 0.42
CA HIS A 34 9.83 -12.06 -0.42
C HIS A 34 9.06 -13.33 -0.75
N ILE A 35 8.39 -13.93 0.26
CA ILE A 35 7.57 -15.14 0.08
C ILE A 35 6.34 -14.84 -0.79
N ALA A 36 5.60 -13.77 -0.50
CA ALA A 36 4.42 -13.38 -1.26
C ALA A 36 4.77 -13.11 -2.73
N ARG A 37 5.83 -12.35 -2.98
CA ARG A 37 6.33 -12.07 -4.34
C ARG A 37 6.73 -13.35 -5.07
N SER A 38 7.48 -14.24 -4.45
CA SER A 38 7.91 -15.49 -5.08
C SER A 38 6.73 -16.43 -5.35
N ALA A 39 5.74 -16.49 -4.47
CA ALA A 39 4.53 -17.29 -4.66
C ALA A 39 3.63 -16.73 -5.77
N ILE A 40 3.46 -15.41 -5.83
CA ILE A 40 2.69 -14.74 -6.88
C ILE A 40 3.36 -14.96 -8.24
N LEU A 41 4.67 -14.71 -8.35
CA LEU A 41 5.41 -14.90 -9.59
C LEU A 41 5.40 -16.35 -10.07
N ARG A 42 5.49 -17.34 -9.16
CA ARG A 42 5.35 -18.77 -9.52
C ARG A 42 3.97 -19.09 -10.07
N ARG A 43 2.90 -18.54 -9.52
CA ARG A 43 1.54 -18.74 -10.03
C ARG A 43 1.36 -18.12 -11.41
N PHE A 44 1.86 -16.91 -11.64
CA PHE A 44 1.81 -16.28 -12.96
C PHE A 44 2.67 -17.03 -13.97
N CYS A 45 3.88 -17.44 -13.60
CA CYS A 45 4.75 -18.21 -14.47
C CYS A 45 4.20 -19.59 -14.83
N SER A 46 3.38 -20.23 -13.96
CA SER A 46 2.72 -21.52 -14.26
C SER A 46 1.54 -21.37 -15.23
N ILE A 47 0.93 -20.21 -15.33
CA ILE A 47 -0.17 -19.92 -16.25
C ILE A 47 0.37 -19.60 -17.65
N ASP A 48 1.49 -18.90 -17.76
CA ASP A 48 2.13 -18.53 -19.03
C ASP A 48 3.10 -19.57 -19.57
N ALA A 49 3.36 -20.66 -18.84
CA ALA A 49 4.30 -21.73 -19.22
C ALA A 49 3.85 -22.57 -20.43
N VAL A 50 2.70 -22.26 -21.04
CA VAL A 50 2.27 -22.86 -22.32
C VAL A 50 2.92 -22.14 -23.53
N THR A 51 3.49 -20.95 -23.36
CA THR A 51 4.17 -20.22 -24.43
C THR A 51 5.51 -19.66 -23.97
N THR A 52 6.59 -20.40 -24.29
CA THR A 52 7.97 -19.92 -24.48
C THR A 52 8.47 -18.84 -23.52
N PHE A 53 8.72 -19.15 -22.24
CA PHE A 53 9.61 -18.34 -21.44
C PHE A 53 10.81 -19.20 -20.97
N ASN A 54 12.02 -18.76 -21.38
CA ASN A 54 13.28 -19.37 -21.01
C ASN A 54 13.40 -19.60 -19.49
N THR A 55 13.56 -20.83 -19.09
CA THR A 55 13.80 -21.31 -17.71
C THR A 55 15.05 -20.71 -17.04
N LEU A 56 15.79 -19.87 -17.72
CA LEU A 56 17.02 -19.21 -17.23
C LEU A 56 16.78 -17.90 -16.45
N ALA A 57 15.58 -17.30 -16.53
CA ALA A 57 15.29 -16.01 -15.84
C ALA A 57 14.72 -16.19 -14.42
N LEU A 58 14.21 -17.38 -14.07
CA LEU A 58 13.59 -17.67 -12.78
C LEU A 58 14.51 -17.51 -11.54
N PRO A 59 15.80 -17.89 -11.58
CA PRO A 59 16.68 -17.78 -10.42
C PRO A 59 17.02 -16.34 -10.04
N SER A 60 17.05 -15.42 -11.00
CA SER A 60 17.38 -14.01 -10.75
C SER A 60 16.19 -13.23 -10.20
N ILE A 61 14.97 -13.62 -10.54
CA ILE A 61 13.73 -13.00 -10.04
C ILE A 61 13.47 -13.39 -8.57
N CYS A 62 13.89 -14.59 -8.16
CA CYS A 62 13.74 -15.08 -6.78
C CYS A 62 14.81 -14.58 -5.81
N LYS A 63 15.91 -14.03 -6.28
CA LYS A 63 16.93 -13.41 -5.41
C LYS A 63 16.47 -11.99 -5.04
N GLY A 64 15.61 -11.89 -4.03
CA GLY A 64 15.40 -10.63 -3.32
C GLY A 64 16.75 -10.13 -2.83
N SER A 65 17.21 -8.98 -3.36
CA SER A 65 18.52 -8.48 -2.97
C SER A 65 18.45 -8.05 -1.49
N LEU A 66 19.54 -8.22 -0.75
CA LEU A 66 19.70 -7.65 0.60
C LEU A 66 19.33 -6.16 0.66
N ARG A 67 19.46 -5.44 -0.46
CA ARG A 67 19.04 -4.04 -0.61
C ARG A 67 17.51 -3.87 -0.47
N GLU A 68 16.72 -4.78 -1.02
CA GLU A 68 15.25 -4.72 -0.90
C GLU A 68 14.83 -4.97 0.55
N GLN A 69 15.40 -5.98 1.22
CA GLN A 69 15.14 -6.22 2.63
C GLN A 69 15.58 -5.05 3.51
N ALA A 70 16.73 -4.45 3.24
CA ALA A 70 17.21 -3.27 3.96
C ALA A 70 16.28 -2.06 3.77
N SER A 71 15.73 -1.85 2.57
CA SER A 71 14.78 -0.76 2.32
C SER A 71 13.48 -0.94 3.10
N TYR A 72 12.96 -2.17 3.22
CA TYR A 72 11.79 -2.45 4.06
C TYR A 72 12.09 -2.20 5.54
N THR A 73 13.22 -2.70 6.04
CA THR A 73 13.59 -2.50 7.45
C THR A 73 13.75 -1.03 7.78
N LEU A 74 14.36 -0.24 6.91
CA LEU A 74 14.52 1.20 7.10
C LEU A 74 13.19 1.95 7.10
N LEU A 75 12.25 1.60 6.19
CA LEU A 75 10.92 2.21 6.14
C LEU A 75 10.10 1.87 7.39
N PHE A 76 10.09 0.62 7.81
CA PHE A 76 9.38 0.22 9.03
C PHE A 76 9.98 0.85 10.28
N LEU A 77 11.30 0.96 10.36
CA LEU A 77 11.98 1.67 11.45
C LEU A 77 11.63 3.15 11.47
N SER A 78 11.61 3.84 10.32
CA SER A 78 11.28 5.27 10.26
C SER A 78 9.86 5.55 10.75
N ILE A 79 8.89 4.68 10.41
CA ILE A 79 7.50 4.78 10.90
C ILE A 79 7.44 4.57 12.42
N SER A 80 8.24 3.66 12.96
CA SER A 80 8.22 3.29 14.38
C SER A 80 8.89 4.33 15.29
N ILE A 81 9.84 5.11 14.76
CA ILE A 81 10.55 6.17 15.51
C ILE A 81 9.66 7.40 15.70
N TRP A 82 8.55 7.53 14.95
CA TRP A 82 7.66 8.67 15.08
C TRP A 82 7.01 8.73 16.46
N PRO A 83 7.31 9.76 17.31
CA PRO A 83 7.04 9.72 18.75
C PRO A 83 5.55 9.78 19.11
N HIS A 84 4.69 10.18 18.20
CA HIS A 84 3.26 10.40 18.44
C HIS A 84 2.35 9.23 18.03
N ILE A 85 2.90 8.17 17.40
CA ILE A 85 2.09 7.01 17.00
C ILE A 85 1.87 6.13 18.22
N SER A 86 0.61 5.88 18.55
CA SER A 86 0.31 4.95 19.62
C SER A 86 0.42 3.51 19.14
N LEU A 87 0.82 2.67 20.06
CA LEU A 87 1.10 1.27 19.87
C LEU A 87 -0.09 0.44 19.38
N THR A 88 -1.31 0.86 19.70
CA THR A 88 -2.53 0.19 19.22
C THR A 88 -2.74 0.32 17.71
N ILE A 89 -2.28 1.41 17.09
CA ILE A 89 -2.44 1.66 15.64
C ILE A 89 -1.21 1.14 14.85
N LEU A 90 -0.07 0.99 15.50
CA LEU A 90 1.17 0.54 14.85
C LEU A 90 1.02 -0.74 14.02
N PRO A 91 0.38 -1.83 14.50
CA PRO A 91 0.22 -3.06 13.72
C PRO A 91 -0.58 -2.84 12.44
N ILE A 92 -1.59 -1.96 12.50
CA ILE A 92 -2.45 -1.65 11.35
C ILE A 92 -1.67 -0.84 10.31
N ILE A 93 -0.91 0.18 10.75
CA ILE A 93 -0.06 0.98 9.87
C ILE A 93 1.00 0.08 9.20
N TRP A 94 1.60 -0.85 9.93
CA TRP A 94 2.56 -1.79 9.36
C TRP A 94 1.92 -2.72 8.34
N LEU A 95 0.73 -3.23 8.64
CA LEU A 95 0.00 -4.11 7.72
C LEU A 95 -0.32 -3.38 6.40
N ILE A 96 -0.87 -2.17 6.49
CA ILE A 96 -1.17 -1.34 5.31
C ILE A 96 0.12 -1.03 4.53
N SER A 97 1.16 -0.59 5.23
CA SER A 97 2.47 -0.28 4.62
C SER A 97 3.04 -1.49 3.89
N TRP A 98 2.93 -2.68 4.48
CA TRP A 98 3.38 -3.92 3.85
C TRP A 98 2.64 -4.20 2.52
N PHE A 99 1.30 -4.08 2.50
CA PHE A 99 0.52 -4.26 1.28
C PHE A 99 0.90 -3.23 0.21
N LEU A 100 0.96 -1.95 0.59
CA LEU A 100 1.23 -0.86 -0.35
C LEU A 100 2.65 -0.92 -0.93
N ILE A 101 3.66 -1.24 -0.10
CA ILE A 101 5.04 -1.40 -0.56
C ILE A 101 5.14 -2.61 -1.49
N THR A 102 4.52 -3.74 -1.14
CA THR A 102 4.56 -4.96 -1.96
C THR A 102 3.89 -4.72 -3.33
N LEU A 103 2.71 -4.08 -3.35
CA LEU A 103 2.02 -3.71 -4.58
C LEU A 103 2.84 -2.73 -5.42
N SER A 104 3.45 -1.72 -4.79
CA SER A 104 4.32 -0.75 -5.48
C SER A 104 5.52 -1.40 -6.16
N LEU A 105 6.17 -2.35 -5.49
CA LEU A 105 7.32 -3.06 -6.06
C LEU A 105 6.93 -3.98 -7.21
N LEU A 106 5.79 -4.66 -7.10
CA LEU A 106 5.26 -5.48 -8.20
C LEU A 106 4.91 -4.62 -9.40
N ASP A 107 4.32 -3.45 -9.18
CA ASP A 107 3.98 -2.52 -10.25
C ASP A 107 5.23 -1.92 -10.93
N ILE A 108 6.24 -1.51 -10.15
CA ILE A 108 7.51 -0.99 -10.71
C ILE A 108 8.23 -2.04 -11.57
N GLN A 109 8.17 -3.31 -11.19
CA GLN A 109 8.95 -4.36 -11.85
C GLN A 109 8.20 -5.06 -12.97
N HIS A 110 6.89 -5.24 -12.81
CA HIS A 110 6.08 -6.08 -13.69
C HIS A 110 4.86 -5.36 -14.26
N TYR A 111 4.56 -4.13 -13.84
CA TYR A 111 3.33 -3.39 -14.18
C TYR A 111 2.07 -4.21 -13.85
N LEU A 112 2.12 -4.96 -12.74
CA LEU A 112 1.05 -5.85 -12.30
C LEU A 112 0.66 -5.52 -10.86
N LEU A 113 -0.66 -5.37 -10.66
CA LEU A 113 -1.29 -5.25 -9.35
C LEU A 113 -2.17 -6.48 -9.12
N PRO A 114 -1.65 -7.53 -8.47
CA PRO A 114 -2.35 -8.81 -8.35
C PRO A 114 -3.53 -8.72 -7.39
N ASP A 115 -4.63 -9.35 -7.78
CA ASP A 115 -5.89 -9.42 -7.03
C ASP A 115 -5.71 -10.06 -5.65
N VAL A 116 -4.75 -10.98 -5.53
CA VAL A 116 -4.39 -11.66 -4.26
C VAL A 116 -3.94 -10.68 -3.18
N LEU A 117 -3.47 -9.49 -3.55
CA LEU A 117 -3.07 -8.43 -2.61
C LEU A 117 -4.10 -7.30 -2.53
N THR A 118 -4.68 -6.90 -3.67
CA THR A 118 -5.61 -5.77 -3.69
C THR A 118 -6.94 -6.09 -3.01
N PHE A 119 -7.50 -7.30 -3.19
CA PHE A 119 -8.74 -7.68 -2.50
C PHE A 119 -8.61 -7.84 -0.99
N PRO A 120 -7.58 -8.52 -0.44
CA PRO A 120 -7.40 -8.53 1.01
C PRO A 120 -7.23 -7.14 1.58
N LEU A 121 -6.48 -6.25 0.92
CA LEU A 121 -6.33 -4.86 1.36
C LEU A 121 -7.69 -4.14 1.42
N LEU A 122 -8.55 -4.32 0.41
CA LEU A 122 -9.89 -3.74 0.36
C LEU A 122 -10.76 -4.27 1.51
N TRP A 123 -10.82 -5.59 1.69
CA TRP A 123 -11.63 -6.21 2.74
C TRP A 123 -11.16 -5.83 4.13
N LEU A 124 -9.85 -5.76 4.35
CA LEU A 124 -9.29 -5.31 5.62
C LEU A 124 -9.70 -3.86 5.93
N GLY A 125 -9.75 -2.97 4.94
CA GLY A 125 -10.23 -1.60 5.10
C GLY A 125 -11.71 -1.54 5.51
N LEU A 126 -12.56 -2.28 4.83
CA LEU A 126 -13.99 -2.37 5.18
C LEU A 126 -14.21 -2.96 6.58
N CYS A 127 -13.54 -4.07 6.90
CA CYS A 127 -13.63 -4.69 8.22
C CYS A 127 -13.12 -3.76 9.33
N PHE A 128 -12.02 -3.07 9.10
CA PHE A 128 -11.47 -2.10 10.05
C PHE A 128 -12.47 -0.99 10.34
N ASN A 129 -13.04 -0.35 9.32
CA ASN A 129 -14.01 0.72 9.48
C ASN A 129 -15.32 0.22 10.08
N ALA A 130 -15.78 -0.99 9.74
CA ALA A 130 -16.96 -1.60 10.35
C ALA A 130 -16.80 -1.87 11.86
N TYR A 131 -15.58 -2.22 12.29
CA TYR A 131 -15.30 -2.52 13.69
C TYR A 131 -14.98 -1.27 14.52
N THR A 132 -14.22 -0.32 13.97
CA THR A 132 -13.69 0.84 14.70
C THR A 132 -14.56 2.07 14.56
N ASN A 133 -15.43 2.14 13.53
CA ASN A 133 -16.15 3.35 13.13
C ASN A 133 -15.21 4.56 12.92
N ALA A 134 -13.95 4.33 12.53
CA ALA A 134 -13.01 5.41 12.22
C ALA A 134 -13.56 6.28 11.07
N ILE A 135 -14.18 5.63 10.10
CA ILE A 135 -15.01 6.25 9.05
C ILE A 135 -16.33 5.46 9.02
N PRO A 136 -17.50 6.13 8.84
CA PRO A 136 -18.76 5.44 8.66
C PRO A 136 -18.66 4.39 7.54
N ILE A 137 -19.15 3.17 7.82
CA ILE A 137 -19.01 2.06 6.86
C ILE A 137 -19.63 2.38 5.49
N GLU A 138 -20.70 3.19 5.48
CA GLU A 138 -21.33 3.66 4.25
C GLU A 138 -20.35 4.47 3.40
N HIS A 139 -19.58 5.39 4.01
CA HIS A 139 -18.56 6.18 3.34
C HIS A 139 -17.41 5.32 2.81
N ALA A 140 -17.03 4.28 3.55
CA ALA A 140 -15.99 3.33 3.12
C ALA A 140 -16.45 2.49 1.92
N VAL A 141 -17.69 1.98 1.94
CA VAL A 141 -18.26 1.19 0.82
C VAL A 141 -18.43 2.06 -0.42
N VAL A 142 -19.02 3.25 -0.26
CA VAL A 142 -19.16 4.20 -1.38
C VAL A 142 -17.78 4.60 -1.90
N GLY A 143 -16.79 4.77 -1.01
CA GLY A 143 -15.40 5.05 -1.37
C GLY A 143 -14.78 3.95 -2.24
N ALA A 144 -14.99 2.68 -1.88
CA ALA A 144 -14.50 1.57 -2.69
C ALA A 144 -15.14 1.53 -4.09
N ILE A 145 -16.46 1.72 -4.16
CA ILE A 145 -17.19 1.73 -5.43
C ILE A 145 -16.78 2.90 -6.32
N THR A 146 -16.77 4.11 -5.76
CA THR A 146 -16.43 5.34 -6.51
C THR A 146 -14.96 5.35 -6.94
N GLY A 147 -14.04 4.85 -6.10
CA GLY A 147 -12.63 4.71 -6.45
C GLY A 147 -12.41 3.78 -7.64
N TYR A 148 -13.11 2.64 -7.67
CA TYR A 148 -13.06 1.73 -8.81
C TYR A 148 -13.62 2.37 -10.09
N ILE A 149 -14.83 2.92 -10.00
CA ILE A 149 -15.54 3.52 -11.14
C ILE A 149 -14.76 4.70 -11.71
N PHE A 150 -14.14 5.52 -10.86
CA PHE A 150 -13.39 6.70 -11.29
C PHE A 150 -12.23 6.33 -12.22
N ILE A 151 -11.35 5.43 -11.82
CA ILE A 151 -10.22 5.00 -12.65
C ILE A 151 -10.69 4.19 -13.86
N TRP A 152 -11.71 3.33 -13.69
CA TRP A 152 -12.29 2.59 -14.80
C TRP A 152 -12.86 3.54 -15.87
N PHE A 153 -13.62 4.56 -15.46
CA PHE A 153 -14.17 5.56 -16.36
C PHE A 153 -13.06 6.37 -17.05
N LEU A 154 -12.03 6.76 -16.32
CA LEU A 154 -10.88 7.48 -16.87
C LEU A 154 -10.14 6.63 -17.92
N GLY A 155 -9.94 5.34 -17.66
CA GLY A 155 -9.36 4.39 -18.61
C GLY A 155 -10.25 4.18 -19.85
N TRP A 156 -11.57 4.14 -19.66
CA TRP A 156 -12.52 4.07 -20.75
C TRP A 156 -12.48 5.36 -21.61
N ALA A 157 -12.51 6.52 -20.96
CA ALA A 157 -12.48 7.82 -21.64
C ALA A 157 -11.18 8.01 -22.43
N THR A 158 -10.01 7.69 -21.85
CA THR A 158 -8.72 7.81 -22.55
C THR A 158 -8.62 6.87 -23.76
N ARG A 159 -9.21 5.67 -23.66
CA ARG A 159 -9.26 4.74 -24.79
C ARG A 159 -10.10 5.26 -25.94
N HIS A 160 -11.28 5.84 -25.64
CA HIS A 160 -12.19 6.34 -26.68
C HIS A 160 -11.78 7.70 -27.25
N LEU A 161 -11.19 8.59 -26.42
CA LEU A 161 -10.84 9.93 -26.86
C LEU A 161 -9.42 10.02 -27.45
N ALA A 162 -8.46 9.29 -26.88
CA ALA A 162 -7.05 9.36 -27.29
C ALA A 162 -6.55 8.14 -28.06
N GLY A 163 -7.37 7.09 -28.23
CA GLY A 163 -7.01 5.87 -28.96
C GLY A 163 -5.88 5.05 -28.31
N LYS A 164 -5.49 5.40 -27.07
CA LYS A 164 -4.37 4.75 -26.35
C LYS A 164 -4.89 4.03 -25.11
N MET A 165 -4.37 2.84 -24.83
CA MET A 165 -4.55 2.22 -23.51
C MET A 165 -3.70 2.98 -22.51
N GLY A 166 -4.33 3.85 -21.69
CA GLY A 166 -3.59 4.74 -20.80
C GLY A 166 -3.52 4.27 -19.35
N ILE A 167 -4.58 3.63 -18.82
CA ILE A 167 -4.70 3.36 -17.38
C ILE A 167 -5.06 1.89 -17.17
N GLY A 168 -4.33 1.22 -16.27
CA GLY A 168 -4.53 -0.18 -15.96
C GLY A 168 -5.75 -0.43 -15.04
N LEU A 169 -6.45 -1.55 -15.25
CA LEU A 169 -7.52 -2.00 -14.34
C LEU A 169 -6.99 -2.30 -12.94
N GLY A 170 -5.69 -2.57 -12.79
CA GLY A 170 -5.03 -2.77 -11.51
C GLY A 170 -5.10 -1.52 -10.63
N ASP A 171 -4.87 -0.34 -11.22
CA ASP A 171 -4.93 0.94 -10.50
C ASP A 171 -6.35 1.23 -10.00
N ALA A 172 -7.39 0.82 -10.76
CA ALA A 172 -8.78 0.93 -10.33
C ALA A 172 -9.06 0.11 -9.07
N LYS A 173 -8.53 -1.12 -9.00
CA LYS A 173 -8.66 -1.98 -7.83
C LYS A 173 -7.89 -1.44 -6.62
N LEU A 174 -6.70 -0.87 -6.85
CA LEU A 174 -5.91 -0.25 -5.79
C LEU A 174 -6.62 1.00 -5.25
N LEU A 175 -7.14 1.88 -6.09
CA LEU A 175 -7.89 3.05 -5.64
C LEU A 175 -9.19 2.66 -4.92
N ALA A 176 -9.86 1.58 -5.34
CA ALA A 176 -10.99 1.02 -4.62
C ALA A 176 -10.59 0.55 -3.21
N ALA A 177 -9.46 -0.15 -3.09
CA ALA A 177 -8.94 -0.56 -1.79
C ALA A 177 -8.60 0.65 -0.90
N LEU A 178 -7.95 1.67 -1.44
CA LEU A 178 -7.67 2.91 -0.71
C LEU A 178 -8.96 3.64 -0.30
N GLY A 179 -9.99 3.64 -1.15
CA GLY A 179 -11.31 4.20 -0.84
C GLY A 179 -12.02 3.45 0.29
N ALA A 180 -11.83 2.13 0.39
CA ALA A 180 -12.33 1.35 1.51
C ALA A 180 -11.70 1.75 2.85
N TRP A 181 -10.45 2.21 2.86
CA TRP A 181 -9.76 2.71 4.05
C TRP A 181 -10.05 4.18 4.36
N ALA A 182 -10.11 5.02 3.32
CA ALA A 182 -10.14 6.48 3.45
C ALA A 182 -11.55 7.09 3.31
N GLY A 183 -12.52 6.33 2.84
CA GLY A 183 -13.85 6.84 2.49
C GLY A 183 -13.86 7.63 1.18
N TYR A 184 -15.06 7.92 0.68
CA TYR A 184 -15.23 8.63 -0.59
C TYR A 184 -14.77 10.11 -0.55
N GLU A 185 -14.84 10.73 0.61
CA GLU A 185 -14.48 12.15 0.80
C GLU A 185 -13.00 12.42 0.49
N ASN A 186 -12.14 11.45 0.83
CA ASN A 186 -10.70 11.56 0.68
C ASN A 186 -10.17 11.07 -0.67
N LEU A 187 -11.01 10.46 -1.52
CA LEU A 187 -10.59 9.93 -2.82
C LEU A 187 -10.06 11.03 -3.76
N ALA A 188 -10.70 12.20 -3.76
CA ALA A 188 -10.24 13.33 -4.54
C ALA A 188 -8.82 13.77 -4.11
N LEU A 189 -8.57 13.82 -2.80
CA LEU A 189 -7.27 14.18 -2.24
C LEU A 189 -6.21 13.11 -2.60
N ILE A 190 -6.54 11.83 -2.45
CA ILE A 190 -5.64 10.72 -2.84
C ILE A 190 -5.29 10.83 -4.32
N SER A 191 -6.29 11.02 -5.18
CA SER A 191 -6.08 11.12 -6.63
C SER A 191 -5.25 12.35 -7.02
N ALA A 192 -5.45 13.48 -6.35
CA ALA A 192 -4.69 14.71 -6.57
C ALA A 192 -3.22 14.52 -6.16
N ILE A 193 -2.95 13.97 -4.96
CA ILE A 193 -1.59 13.70 -4.49
C ILE A 193 -0.90 12.67 -5.41
N ALA A 194 -1.59 11.59 -5.79
CA ALA A 194 -1.05 10.57 -6.68
C ALA A 194 -0.66 11.15 -8.04
N SER A 195 -1.52 12.02 -8.60
CA SER A 195 -1.24 12.71 -9.87
C SER A 195 -0.04 13.64 -9.76
N PHE A 196 0.06 14.39 -8.67
CA PHE A 196 1.19 15.29 -8.41
C PHE A 196 2.52 14.52 -8.28
N VAL A 197 2.53 13.45 -7.49
CA VAL A 197 3.69 12.55 -7.36
C VAL A 197 4.05 11.93 -8.72
N GLY A 198 3.06 11.52 -9.49
CA GLY A 198 3.26 10.96 -10.83
C GLY A 198 3.88 11.95 -11.81
N ILE A 199 3.46 13.21 -11.79
CA ILE A 199 4.03 14.29 -12.62
C ILE A 199 5.48 14.55 -12.24
N ILE A 200 5.78 14.63 -10.94
CA ILE A 200 7.16 14.82 -10.45
C ILE A 200 8.03 13.63 -10.90
N TRP A 201 7.57 12.41 -10.70
CA TRP A 201 8.31 11.21 -11.08
C TRP A 201 8.56 11.16 -12.59
N TRP A 202 7.53 11.46 -13.39
CA TRP A 202 7.67 11.56 -14.84
C TRP A 202 8.69 12.63 -15.24
N GLY A 203 8.65 13.82 -14.62
CA GLY A 203 9.59 14.89 -14.87
C GLY A 203 11.04 14.51 -14.56
N ILE A 204 11.29 13.87 -13.40
CA ILE A 204 12.61 13.38 -13.01
C ILE A 204 13.12 12.34 -14.03
N ARG A 205 12.26 11.40 -14.45
CA ARG A 205 12.63 10.41 -15.47
C ARG A 205 13.00 11.03 -16.81
N GLN A 206 12.29 12.08 -17.24
CA GLN A 206 12.60 12.80 -18.47
C GLN A 206 13.99 13.47 -18.43
N LEU A 207 14.40 13.97 -17.26
CA LEU A 207 15.71 14.59 -17.07
C LEU A 207 16.87 13.56 -17.10
N HIS A 208 16.61 12.32 -16.65
CA HIS A 208 17.66 11.30 -16.50
C HIS A 208 17.64 10.21 -17.56
N SER A 209 16.60 10.09 -18.39
CA SER A 209 16.44 8.95 -19.30
C SER A 209 16.65 9.33 -20.77
N VAL A 210 17.53 8.58 -21.41
CA VAL A 210 17.72 8.56 -22.87
C VAL A 210 16.59 7.80 -23.59
N THR A 211 15.79 6.98 -22.86
CA THR A 211 14.74 6.12 -23.42
C THR A 211 13.35 6.68 -23.13
N LYS A 212 12.73 7.30 -24.15
CA LYS A 212 11.48 8.07 -24.06
C LYS A 212 10.16 7.24 -23.98
N ASN A 213 10.17 5.91 -24.04
CA ASN A 213 8.96 5.13 -24.36
C ASN A 213 8.52 4.09 -23.30
N HIS A 214 9.02 4.14 -22.08
CA HIS A 214 8.53 3.21 -21.04
C HIS A 214 7.32 3.79 -20.31
N PRO A 215 6.23 3.02 -20.13
CA PRO A 215 5.08 3.45 -19.35
C PRO A 215 5.49 3.78 -17.92
N LEU A 216 4.78 4.70 -17.27
CA LEU A 216 4.99 5.03 -15.86
C LEU A 216 4.14 4.10 -14.99
N PRO A 217 4.72 3.36 -14.03
CA PRO A 217 3.92 2.63 -13.07
C PRO A 217 3.20 3.64 -12.16
N PHE A 218 1.86 3.63 -12.16
CA PHE A 218 1.04 4.58 -11.40
C PHE A 218 0.72 4.05 -9.98
N GLY A 219 0.80 2.74 -9.78
CA GLY A 219 0.57 2.09 -8.48
C GLY A 219 1.38 2.67 -7.32
N PRO A 220 2.70 2.91 -7.45
CA PRO A 220 3.50 3.54 -6.40
C PRO A 220 3.04 4.94 -6.03
N CYS A 221 2.58 5.73 -7.02
CA CYS A 221 2.06 7.07 -6.76
C CYS A 221 0.77 7.02 -5.93
N LEU A 222 -0.15 6.10 -6.29
CA LEU A 222 -1.37 5.82 -5.52
C LEU A 222 -1.05 5.29 -4.12
N ALA A 223 -0.07 4.41 -4.00
CA ALA A 223 0.33 3.84 -2.73
C ALA A 223 0.88 4.91 -1.77
N ILE A 224 1.74 5.80 -2.25
CA ILE A 224 2.26 6.93 -1.46
C ILE A 224 1.12 7.86 -1.04
N ALA A 225 0.25 8.25 -1.97
CA ALA A 225 -0.88 9.13 -1.69
C ALA A 225 -1.84 8.52 -0.68
N GLY A 226 -2.22 7.25 -0.89
CA GLY A 226 -3.09 6.51 0.02
C GLY A 226 -2.48 6.34 1.40
N TRP A 227 -1.18 6.04 1.48
CA TRP A 227 -0.48 5.90 2.74
C TRP A 227 -0.53 7.20 3.57
N VAL A 228 -0.24 8.35 2.94
CA VAL A 228 -0.25 9.66 3.62
C VAL A 228 -1.65 9.98 4.16
N VAL A 229 -2.68 9.80 3.35
CA VAL A 229 -4.07 10.13 3.75
C VAL A 229 -4.59 9.16 4.81
N ILE A 230 -4.35 7.86 4.65
CA ILE A 230 -4.78 6.86 5.64
C ILE A 230 -4.05 7.06 6.96
N PHE A 231 -2.76 7.40 6.93
CA PHE A 231 -1.99 7.71 8.12
C PHE A 231 -2.59 8.89 8.89
N ASP A 232 -2.94 9.97 8.20
CA ASP A 232 -3.58 11.14 8.80
C ASP A 232 -4.94 10.80 9.45
N ILE A 233 -5.77 10.02 8.75
CA ILE A 233 -7.05 9.55 9.27
C ILE A 233 -6.88 8.72 10.55
N LEU A 234 -5.97 7.74 10.54
CA LEU A 234 -5.72 6.87 11.68
C LEU A 234 -5.17 7.65 12.88
N HIS A 235 -4.35 8.66 12.62
CA HIS A 235 -3.80 9.55 13.65
C HIS A 235 -4.91 10.42 14.26
N SER A 236 -5.75 11.05 13.44
CA SER A 236 -6.84 11.93 13.87
C SER A 236 -7.94 11.17 14.60
N TRP A 237 -8.33 9.98 14.12
CA TRP A 237 -9.33 9.12 14.75
C TRP A 237 -8.97 8.79 16.20
N LYS A 238 -7.70 8.51 16.47
CA LYS A 238 -7.28 8.20 17.83
C LYS A 238 -7.30 9.40 18.75
N LEU A 239 -6.94 10.57 18.27
CA LEU A 239 -7.06 11.78 19.08
C LEU A 239 -8.50 12.00 19.52
N SER A 240 -9.47 11.85 18.62
CA SER A 240 -10.91 11.94 18.94
C SER A 240 -11.35 10.91 19.95
N PHE A 241 -10.90 9.65 19.82
CA PHE A 241 -11.25 8.57 20.76
C PHE A 241 -10.73 8.83 22.18
N PHE A 242 -9.55 9.43 22.32
CA PHE A 242 -8.98 9.76 23.62
C PHE A 242 -9.75 10.90 24.33
N PHE A 243 -10.22 11.90 23.55
CA PHE A 243 -11.01 13.02 24.09
C PHE A 243 -12.45 12.63 24.47
N HIS A 244 -13.00 11.53 23.95
CA HIS A 244 -14.31 11.02 24.34
C HIS A 244 -14.33 10.12 25.57
N LEU A 245 -13.16 9.65 26.02
CA LEU A 245 -13.00 8.79 27.19
C LEU A 245 -12.49 9.54 28.43
N SER A 246 -12.13 10.81 28.29
CA SER A 246 -11.77 11.72 29.39
C SER A 246 -12.94 12.62 29.75
#